data_3bd3d31d87a7cd9d755ad9fd86c3c0d8
#
_entry.id   3bd3d31d87a7cd9d755ad9fd86c3c0d8
#
_cell.length_a   1.000
_cell.length_b   1.000
_cell.length_c   1.000
_cell.angle_alpha   90.00
_cell.angle_beta   90.00
_cell.angle_gamma   90.00
#
_symmetry.space_group_name_H-M   'P 1'
#
loop_
_entity.id
_entity.type
_entity.pdbx_description
1 polymer ?
#
loop_
_entity_poly.entity_id
_entity_poly.type
_entity_poly.pdbx_seq_one_letter_code
_entity_poly.pdbx_strand_id
1 'polypeptide(L)'
;LAMMLLLSGVISILEYRRVSTYVSDLIASNINSIVLSQTLSDLTQEHNHKMLAVVMLTDISLMPEFDDLPLASVADSLRTTFTSQNALPMLDTVVTSFDDFVKTSQKFDQVFLADTVDTRSWFFSTLQPKYNALIQDLGKLNQLIHQDLKYNSENFDAGFYRSIIPGVVSVGAGLLLICLLLFFTLTNYVRPIYRISEGIDQYRQSARRYVYTMDGDD
;
A
#
# COMPACT_ATOMS: atom_id res chain seq x y z
N LEU A 1 -2.98 9.80 35.18
CA LEU A 1 -1.81 9.27 34.47
C LEU A 1 -2.19 8.02 33.65
N ALA A 2 -2.80 6.97 34.26
CA ALA A 2 -3.24 5.77 33.55
C ALA A 2 -4.23 6.07 32.41
N MET A 3 -5.17 6.98 32.62
CA MET A 3 -6.14 7.40 31.61
C MET A 3 -5.49 8.13 30.44
N MET A 4 -4.46 8.94 30.67
CA MET A 4 -3.68 9.59 29.60
C MET A 4 -2.88 8.59 28.78
N LEU A 5 -2.30 7.58 29.42
CA LEU A 5 -1.57 6.49 28.71
C LEU A 5 -2.52 5.63 27.84
N LEU A 6 -3.71 5.31 28.37
CA LEU A 6 -4.73 4.61 27.60
C LEU A 6 -5.20 5.44 26.40
N LEU A 7 -5.45 6.74 26.58
CA LEU A 7 -5.86 7.63 25.52
C LEU A 7 -4.79 7.76 24.44
N SER A 8 -3.52 7.91 24.82
CA SER A 8 -2.37 7.95 23.90
C SER A 8 -2.23 6.63 23.12
N GLY A 9 -2.42 5.48 23.77
CA GLY A 9 -2.38 4.18 23.13
C GLY A 9 -3.49 4.00 22.10
N VAL A 10 -4.72 4.41 22.43
CA VAL A 10 -5.86 4.36 21.50
C VAL A 10 -5.63 5.26 20.29
N ILE A 11 -5.16 6.49 20.49
CA ILE A 11 -4.85 7.43 19.40
C ILE A 11 -3.77 6.83 18.49
N SER A 12 -2.70 6.29 19.05
CA SER A 12 -1.62 5.65 18.26
C SER A 12 -2.12 4.47 17.42
N ILE A 13 -3.03 3.63 17.94
CA ILE A 13 -3.63 2.51 17.22
C ILE A 13 -4.53 3.02 16.08
N LEU A 14 -5.31 4.08 16.31
CA LEU A 14 -6.18 4.66 15.29
C LEU A 14 -5.37 5.30 14.16
N GLU A 15 -4.33 6.05 14.50
CA GLU A 15 -3.40 6.62 13.52
C GLU A 15 -2.70 5.54 12.70
N TYR A 16 -2.21 4.47 13.36
CA TYR A 16 -1.61 3.33 12.67
C TYR A 16 -2.56 2.70 11.67
N ARG A 17 -3.80 2.41 12.06
CA ARG A 17 -4.82 1.84 11.15
C ARG A 17 -5.05 2.75 9.95
N ARG A 18 -5.21 4.05 10.17
CA ARG A 18 -5.45 5.03 9.10
C ARG A 18 -4.30 5.07 8.09
N VAL A 19 -3.06 5.12 8.57
CA VAL A 19 -1.86 5.12 7.72
C VAL A 19 -1.72 3.80 6.97
N SER A 20 -1.92 2.66 7.64
CA SER A 20 -1.86 1.33 7.03
C SER A 20 -2.89 1.16 5.90
N THR A 21 -4.13 1.60 6.10
CA THR A 21 -5.18 1.55 5.06
C THR A 21 -4.80 2.44 3.87
N TYR A 22 -4.40 3.68 4.13
CA TYR A 22 -4.00 4.61 3.06
C TYR A 22 -2.85 4.06 2.19
N VAL A 23 -1.84 3.46 2.82
CA VAL A 23 -0.70 2.86 2.09
C VAL A 23 -1.12 1.62 1.32
N SER A 24 -1.97 0.77 1.91
CA SER A 24 -2.51 -0.40 1.21
C SER A 24 -3.29 0.01 -0.03
N ASP A 25 -4.14 1.01 0.06
CA ASP A 25 -4.94 1.51 -1.07
C ASP A 25 -4.05 2.13 -2.15
N LEU A 26 -3.02 2.88 -1.76
CA LEU A 26 -2.06 3.49 -2.69
C LEU A 26 -1.24 2.42 -3.43
N ILE A 27 -0.77 1.38 -2.72
CA ILE A 27 -0.05 0.27 -3.33
C ILE A 27 -0.98 -0.51 -4.27
N ALA A 28 -2.20 -0.81 -3.86
CA ALA A 28 -3.17 -1.53 -4.68
C ALA A 28 -3.50 -0.75 -5.97
N SER A 29 -3.68 0.56 -5.88
CA SER A 29 -3.93 1.44 -7.04
C SER A 29 -2.76 1.46 -8.00
N ASN A 30 -1.52 1.60 -7.50
CA ASN A 30 -0.32 1.58 -8.34
C ASN A 30 -0.12 0.22 -9.02
N ILE A 31 -0.33 -0.89 -8.30
CA ILE A 31 -0.26 -2.23 -8.89
C ILE A 31 -1.33 -2.39 -9.99
N ASN A 32 -2.56 -1.94 -9.75
CA ASN A 32 -3.61 -1.98 -10.75
C ASN A 32 -3.25 -1.17 -12.00
N SER A 33 -2.66 0.02 -11.84
CA SER A 33 -2.19 0.84 -12.95
C SER A 33 -1.08 0.16 -13.77
N ILE A 34 -0.16 -0.56 -13.11
CA ILE A 34 0.87 -1.36 -13.79
C ILE A 34 0.22 -2.50 -14.59
N VAL A 35 -0.71 -3.24 -13.99
CA VAL A 35 -1.42 -4.35 -14.65
C VAL A 35 -2.19 -3.85 -15.86
N LEU A 36 -2.94 -2.74 -15.74
CA LEU A 36 -3.67 -2.15 -16.85
C LEU A 36 -2.74 -1.67 -17.97
N SER A 37 -1.62 -1.03 -17.63
CA SER A 37 -0.62 -0.59 -18.61
C SER A 37 0.03 -1.77 -19.33
N GLN A 38 0.34 -2.87 -18.64
CA GLN A 38 0.84 -4.11 -19.25
C GLN A 38 -0.21 -4.76 -20.14
N THR A 39 -1.46 -4.85 -19.67
CA THR A 39 -2.57 -5.38 -20.47
C THR A 39 -2.76 -4.56 -21.75
N LEU A 40 -2.69 -3.24 -21.66
CA LEU A 40 -2.77 -2.37 -22.85
C LEU A 40 -1.60 -2.62 -23.81
N SER A 41 -0.39 -2.79 -23.27
CA SER A 41 0.80 -3.14 -24.07
C SER A 41 0.63 -4.48 -24.80
N ASP A 42 0.18 -5.51 -24.09
CA ASP A 42 0.01 -6.86 -24.64
C ASP A 42 -1.06 -6.88 -25.74
N LEU A 43 -2.21 -6.25 -25.49
CA LEU A 43 -3.29 -6.13 -26.49
C LEU A 43 -2.84 -5.33 -27.73
N THR A 44 -2.10 -4.25 -27.53
CA THR A 44 -1.54 -3.44 -28.61
C THR A 44 -0.53 -4.25 -29.43
N GLN A 45 0.30 -5.05 -28.77
CA GLN A 45 1.26 -5.93 -29.42
C GLN A 45 0.56 -7.04 -30.21
N GLU A 46 -0.45 -7.67 -29.62
CA GLU A 46 -1.25 -8.69 -30.31
C GLU A 46 -1.91 -8.11 -31.56
N HIS A 47 -2.53 -6.93 -31.45
CA HIS A 47 -3.14 -6.25 -32.59
C HIS A 47 -2.12 -5.94 -33.70
N ASN A 48 -0.97 -5.36 -33.32
CA ASN A 48 0.11 -5.05 -34.29
C ASN A 48 0.64 -6.32 -34.96
N HIS A 49 0.77 -7.44 -34.24
CA HIS A 49 1.21 -8.71 -34.81
C HIS A 49 0.18 -9.27 -35.80
N LYS A 50 -1.13 -9.17 -35.54
CA LYS A 50 -2.17 -9.59 -36.49
C LYS A 50 -2.12 -8.75 -37.75
N MET A 51 -1.98 -7.44 -37.63
CA MET A 51 -1.82 -6.55 -38.80
C MET A 51 -0.54 -6.83 -39.58
N LEU A 52 0.57 -7.13 -38.91
CA LEU A 52 1.81 -7.55 -39.57
C LEU A 52 1.60 -8.86 -40.35
N ALA A 53 0.86 -9.82 -39.78
CA ALA A 53 0.55 -11.07 -40.48
C ALA A 53 -0.25 -10.82 -41.77
N VAL A 54 -1.26 -9.95 -41.75
CA VAL A 54 -2.00 -9.52 -42.94
C VAL A 54 -1.07 -8.96 -44.02
N VAL A 55 -0.14 -8.06 -43.60
CA VAL A 55 0.84 -7.45 -44.52
C VAL A 55 1.80 -8.48 -45.11
N MET A 56 2.24 -9.46 -44.32
CA MET A 56 3.20 -10.48 -44.77
C MET A 56 2.58 -11.57 -45.62
N LEU A 57 1.37 -12.01 -45.28
CA LEU A 57 0.66 -13.08 -45.95
C LEU A 57 -0.25 -12.58 -47.09
N THR A 58 -0.49 -11.28 -47.15
CA THR A 58 -1.39 -10.63 -48.10
C THR A 58 -2.83 -11.23 -48.00
N ASP A 59 -3.21 -11.63 -46.78
CA ASP A 59 -4.51 -12.28 -46.52
C ASP A 59 -5.34 -11.40 -45.58
N ILE A 60 -6.36 -10.76 -46.17
CA ILE A 60 -7.26 -9.85 -45.43
C ILE A 60 -8.16 -10.60 -44.43
N SER A 61 -8.34 -11.93 -44.60
CA SER A 61 -9.14 -12.70 -43.63
C SER A 61 -8.53 -12.79 -42.24
N LEU A 62 -7.25 -12.46 -42.11
CA LEU A 62 -6.52 -12.36 -40.83
C LEU A 62 -6.64 -11.00 -40.15
N MET A 63 -7.37 -10.07 -40.78
CA MET A 63 -7.51 -8.71 -40.28
C MET A 63 -8.21 -8.71 -38.90
N PRO A 64 -7.60 -8.14 -37.88
CA PRO A 64 -8.25 -8.03 -36.57
C PRO A 64 -9.37 -6.98 -36.62
N GLU A 65 -10.56 -7.35 -36.16
CA GLU A 65 -11.64 -6.37 -35.94
C GLU A 65 -11.26 -5.47 -34.76
N PHE A 66 -11.35 -4.17 -34.97
CA PHE A 66 -10.98 -3.18 -33.95
C PHE A 66 -11.97 -3.15 -32.79
N ASP A 67 -13.25 -3.44 -33.09
CA ASP A 67 -14.34 -3.39 -32.12
C ASP A 67 -14.34 -4.55 -31.13
N ASP A 68 -13.67 -5.68 -31.48
CA ASP A 68 -13.54 -6.85 -30.61
C ASP A 68 -12.42 -6.73 -29.57
N LEU A 69 -11.54 -5.73 -29.69
CA LEU A 69 -10.44 -5.54 -28.76
C LEU A 69 -10.81 -4.60 -27.61
N PRO A 70 -10.64 -5.02 -26.34
CA PRO A 70 -10.93 -4.17 -25.18
C PRO A 70 -9.90 -3.05 -24.99
N LEU A 71 -9.20 -2.63 -26.05
CA LEU A 71 -8.17 -1.62 -26.03
C LEU A 71 -8.66 -0.29 -25.46
N ALA A 72 -9.80 0.18 -25.97
CA ALA A 72 -10.38 1.44 -25.51
C ALA A 72 -10.82 1.36 -24.04
N SER A 73 -11.46 0.25 -23.64
CA SER A 73 -11.92 0.06 -22.26
C SER A 73 -10.76 -0.06 -21.27
N VAL A 74 -9.63 -0.68 -21.66
CA VAL A 74 -8.42 -0.77 -20.83
C VAL A 74 -7.75 0.60 -20.73
N ALA A 75 -7.67 1.36 -21.83
CA ALA A 75 -7.13 2.71 -21.81
C ALA A 75 -7.96 3.67 -20.92
N ASP A 76 -9.30 3.59 -21.01
CA ASP A 76 -10.20 4.35 -20.13
C ASP A 76 -10.10 3.92 -18.67
N SER A 77 -9.97 2.61 -18.41
CA SER A 77 -9.74 2.09 -17.05
C SER A 77 -8.42 2.59 -16.49
N LEU A 78 -7.35 2.59 -17.29
CA LEU A 78 -6.06 3.14 -16.88
C LEU A 78 -6.19 4.64 -16.54
N ARG A 79 -6.88 5.42 -17.38
CA ARG A 79 -7.09 6.85 -17.17
C ARG A 79 -7.90 7.17 -15.90
N THR A 80 -8.95 6.39 -15.60
CA THR A 80 -9.84 6.63 -14.47
C THR A 80 -9.31 6.13 -13.14
N THR A 81 -8.51 5.07 -13.13
CA THR A 81 -7.96 4.46 -11.90
C THR A 81 -6.58 4.98 -11.53
N PHE A 82 -5.97 5.81 -12.38
CA PHE A 82 -4.62 6.29 -12.18
C PHE A 82 -4.52 7.29 -11.02
N THR A 83 -3.64 7.02 -10.07
CA THR A 83 -3.54 7.82 -8.82
C THR A 83 -2.19 8.50 -8.65
N SER A 84 -1.15 8.11 -9.42
CA SER A 84 0.18 8.69 -9.32
C SER A 84 0.23 10.09 -9.92
N GLN A 85 0.36 11.11 -9.07
CA GLN A 85 0.43 12.50 -9.52
C GLN A 85 1.72 12.82 -10.31
N ASN A 86 2.84 12.16 -9.97
CA ASN A 86 4.12 12.39 -10.64
C ASN A 86 4.16 11.81 -12.06
N ALA A 87 3.38 10.77 -12.31
CA ALA A 87 3.30 10.10 -13.60
C ALA A 87 2.12 10.58 -14.47
N LEU A 88 1.27 11.49 -13.99
CA LEU A 88 0.15 12.06 -14.78
C LEU A 88 0.58 12.64 -16.14
N PRO A 89 1.67 13.44 -16.27
CA PRO A 89 2.08 13.96 -17.57
C PRO A 89 2.48 12.85 -18.55
N MET A 90 3.01 11.74 -18.02
CA MET A 90 3.35 10.58 -18.85
C MET A 90 2.11 9.81 -19.26
N LEU A 91 1.09 9.71 -18.41
CA LEU A 91 -0.20 9.14 -18.77
C LEU A 91 -0.84 9.92 -19.94
N ASP A 92 -0.83 11.25 -19.92
CA ASP A 92 -1.34 12.06 -21.01
C ASP A 92 -0.57 11.80 -22.33
N THR A 93 0.74 11.59 -22.23
CA THR A 93 1.57 11.20 -23.38
C THR A 93 1.17 9.83 -23.92
N VAL A 94 0.97 8.85 -23.05
CA VAL A 94 0.51 7.50 -23.42
C VAL A 94 -0.85 7.55 -24.11
N VAL A 95 -1.80 8.34 -23.55
CA VAL A 95 -3.12 8.51 -24.16
C VAL A 95 -3.02 9.11 -25.55
N THR A 96 -2.17 10.12 -25.74
CA THR A 96 -1.95 10.74 -27.07
C THR A 96 -1.32 9.74 -28.05
N SER A 97 -0.31 8.99 -27.61
CA SER A 97 0.33 7.95 -28.43
C SER A 97 -0.63 6.81 -28.78
N PHE A 98 -1.53 6.44 -27.83
CA PHE A 98 -2.57 5.45 -28.06
C PHE A 98 -3.59 5.94 -29.08
N ASP A 99 -4.11 7.15 -28.95
CA ASP A 99 -5.05 7.74 -29.91
C ASP A 99 -4.44 7.83 -31.32
N ASP A 100 -3.16 8.19 -31.40
CA ASP A 100 -2.45 8.26 -32.67
C ASP A 100 -2.26 6.87 -33.32
N PHE A 101 -1.94 5.86 -32.50
CA PHE A 101 -1.84 4.47 -32.97
C PHE A 101 -3.20 3.98 -33.45
N VAL A 102 -4.27 4.15 -32.69
CA VAL A 102 -5.63 3.69 -33.06
C VAL A 102 -6.10 4.38 -34.34
N LYS A 103 -6.02 5.71 -34.42
CA LYS A 103 -6.41 6.48 -35.62
C LYS A 103 -5.62 6.07 -36.88
N THR A 104 -4.34 5.73 -36.68
CA THR A 104 -3.50 5.28 -37.79
C THR A 104 -3.88 3.87 -38.18
N SER A 105 -4.07 2.97 -37.21
CA SER A 105 -4.46 1.60 -37.40
C SER A 105 -5.79 1.45 -38.16
N GLN A 106 -6.80 2.29 -37.84
CA GLN A 106 -8.09 2.31 -38.50
C GLN A 106 -8.02 2.68 -40.00
N LYS A 107 -6.94 3.27 -40.46
CA LYS A 107 -6.73 3.55 -41.90
C LYS A 107 -6.18 2.37 -42.68
N PHE A 108 -5.79 1.30 -41.98
CA PHE A 108 -5.12 0.15 -42.61
C PHE A 108 -5.98 -0.49 -43.70
N ASP A 109 -7.27 -0.69 -43.48
CA ASP A 109 -8.20 -1.26 -44.46
C ASP A 109 -8.20 -0.48 -45.77
N GLN A 110 -8.27 0.85 -45.68
CA GLN A 110 -8.29 1.72 -46.85
C GLN A 110 -6.99 1.62 -47.64
N VAL A 111 -5.84 1.58 -46.93
CA VAL A 111 -4.52 1.45 -47.57
C VAL A 111 -4.38 0.06 -48.21
N PHE A 112 -4.78 -0.99 -47.52
CA PHE A 112 -4.69 -2.38 -48.00
C PHE A 112 -5.52 -2.61 -49.29
N LEU A 113 -6.75 -2.06 -49.32
CA LEU A 113 -7.62 -2.19 -50.48
C LEU A 113 -7.18 -1.33 -51.67
N ALA A 114 -6.37 -0.29 -51.43
CA ALA A 114 -5.87 0.58 -52.50
C ALA A 114 -4.68 -0.07 -53.26
N ASP A 115 -3.67 -0.56 -52.54
CA ASP A 115 -2.52 -1.25 -53.11
C ASP A 115 -1.79 -2.09 -52.05
N THR A 116 -1.65 -3.38 -52.28
CA THR A 116 -0.96 -4.33 -51.39
C THR A 116 0.56 -4.11 -51.31
N VAL A 117 1.18 -3.57 -52.34
CA VAL A 117 2.63 -3.27 -52.34
C VAL A 117 2.91 -2.03 -51.51
N ASP A 118 2.10 -0.99 -51.65
CA ASP A 118 2.21 0.23 -50.86
C ASP A 118 1.82 -0.01 -49.41
N THR A 119 0.98 -0.97 -49.10
CA THR A 119 0.57 -1.33 -47.72
C THR A 119 1.78 -1.76 -46.89
N ARG A 120 2.71 -2.54 -47.42
CA ARG A 120 3.93 -2.93 -46.70
C ARG A 120 4.79 -1.69 -46.32
N SER A 121 4.99 -0.83 -47.32
CA SER A 121 5.76 0.41 -47.13
C SER A 121 5.08 1.31 -46.08
N TRP A 122 3.78 1.47 -46.23
CA TRP A 122 2.99 2.27 -45.27
C TRP A 122 3.00 1.69 -43.85
N PHE A 123 2.88 0.35 -43.71
CA PHE A 123 2.94 -0.30 -42.40
C PHE A 123 4.26 0.03 -41.68
N PHE A 124 5.41 -0.18 -42.33
CA PHE A 124 6.71 0.04 -41.70
C PHE A 124 7.08 1.51 -41.54
N SER A 125 6.62 2.39 -42.43
CA SER A 125 6.96 3.82 -42.38
C SER A 125 6.01 4.65 -41.55
N THR A 126 4.75 4.20 -41.37
CA THR A 126 3.71 5.02 -40.76
C THR A 126 3.14 4.37 -39.49
N LEU A 127 2.68 3.11 -39.55
CA LEU A 127 2.04 2.45 -38.41
C LEU A 127 3.05 1.96 -37.38
N GLN A 128 4.11 1.27 -37.82
CA GLN A 128 5.11 0.71 -36.92
C GLN A 128 5.80 1.76 -36.03
N PRO A 129 6.15 2.96 -36.52
CA PRO A 129 6.65 4.03 -35.64
C PRO A 129 5.66 4.45 -34.56
N LYS A 130 4.36 4.51 -34.85
CA LYS A 130 3.32 4.86 -33.87
C LYS A 130 3.17 3.77 -32.81
N TYR A 131 3.18 2.50 -33.23
CA TYR A 131 3.23 1.37 -32.32
C TYR A 131 4.47 1.44 -31.40
N ASN A 132 5.65 1.63 -31.97
CA ASN A 132 6.89 1.71 -31.20
C ASN A 132 6.86 2.88 -30.19
N ALA A 133 6.32 4.04 -30.58
CA ALA A 133 6.17 5.19 -29.69
C ALA A 133 5.24 4.84 -28.49
N LEU A 134 4.09 4.24 -28.76
CA LEU A 134 3.15 3.83 -27.72
C LEU A 134 3.78 2.82 -26.74
N ILE A 135 4.44 1.78 -27.24
CA ILE A 135 5.10 0.77 -26.39
C ILE A 135 6.22 1.40 -25.55
N GLN A 136 6.99 2.34 -26.13
CA GLN A 136 8.02 3.07 -25.40
C GLN A 136 7.42 3.94 -24.29
N ASP A 137 6.32 4.62 -24.58
CA ASP A 137 5.67 5.51 -23.63
C ASP A 137 4.97 4.73 -22.50
N LEU A 138 4.37 3.57 -22.78
CA LEU A 138 3.88 2.62 -21.78
C LEU A 138 5.03 2.11 -20.90
N GLY A 139 6.17 1.80 -21.47
CA GLY A 139 7.36 1.40 -20.72
C GLY A 139 7.86 2.48 -19.76
N LYS A 140 7.89 3.75 -20.21
CA LYS A 140 8.25 4.89 -19.36
C LYS A 140 7.23 5.11 -18.24
N LEU A 141 5.93 5.00 -18.55
CA LEU A 141 4.86 5.11 -17.57
C LEU A 141 5.02 4.05 -16.48
N ASN A 142 5.23 2.79 -16.85
CA ASN A 142 5.47 1.71 -15.89
C ASN A 142 6.70 1.98 -15.02
N GLN A 143 7.78 2.47 -15.58
CA GLN A 143 8.98 2.83 -14.83
C GLN A 143 8.70 3.94 -13.80
N LEU A 144 7.95 4.97 -14.16
CA LEU A 144 7.56 6.05 -13.24
C LEU A 144 6.66 5.53 -12.12
N ILE A 145 5.67 4.68 -12.42
CA ILE A 145 4.81 4.08 -11.40
C ILE A 145 5.64 3.23 -10.42
N HIS A 146 6.58 2.43 -10.92
CA HIS A 146 7.49 1.66 -10.08
C HIS A 146 8.37 2.54 -9.19
N GLN A 147 8.86 3.67 -9.72
CA GLN A 147 9.63 4.63 -8.92
C GLN A 147 8.77 5.26 -7.81
N ASP A 148 7.54 5.65 -8.12
CA ASP A 148 6.59 6.17 -7.14
C ASP A 148 6.26 5.15 -6.06
N LEU A 149 6.05 3.91 -6.45
CA LEU A 149 5.76 2.81 -5.52
C LEU A 149 6.94 2.58 -4.56
N LYS A 150 8.16 2.59 -5.09
CA LYS A 150 9.39 2.48 -4.29
C LYS A 150 9.55 3.67 -3.34
N TYR A 151 9.42 4.88 -3.84
CA TYR A 151 9.54 6.11 -3.05
C TYR A 151 8.49 6.16 -1.92
N ASN A 152 7.24 5.79 -2.22
CA ASN A 152 6.17 5.75 -1.24
C ASN A 152 6.41 4.65 -0.19
N SER A 153 6.94 3.49 -0.59
CA SER A 153 7.31 2.40 0.34
C SER A 153 8.45 2.82 1.28
N GLU A 154 9.51 3.45 0.76
CA GLU A 154 10.64 3.93 1.56
C GLU A 154 10.23 5.05 2.55
N ASN A 155 9.39 5.97 2.09
CA ASN A 155 8.84 7.03 2.94
C ASN A 155 7.87 6.49 4.00
N PHE A 156 7.13 5.43 3.69
CA PHE A 156 6.26 4.77 4.64
C PHE A 156 7.07 4.14 5.77
N ASP A 157 8.11 3.40 5.46
CA ASP A 157 8.98 2.79 6.48
C ASP A 157 9.57 3.86 7.40
N ALA A 158 10.10 4.96 6.83
CA ALA A 158 10.64 6.06 7.60
C ALA A 158 9.57 6.77 8.46
N GLY A 159 8.37 7.00 7.92
CA GLY A 159 7.24 7.61 8.60
C GLY A 159 6.67 6.71 9.69
N PHE A 160 6.61 5.41 9.44
CA PHE A 160 6.15 4.39 10.37
C PHE A 160 7.03 4.34 11.63
N TYR A 161 8.35 4.23 11.46
CA TYR A 161 9.28 4.26 12.60
C TYR A 161 9.20 5.58 13.37
N ARG A 162 9.11 6.70 12.68
CA ARG A 162 9.01 8.02 13.30
C ARG A 162 7.72 8.21 14.11
N SER A 163 6.63 7.57 13.71
CA SER A 163 5.33 7.64 14.41
C SER A 163 5.21 6.64 15.54
N ILE A 164 5.75 5.42 15.39
CA ILE A 164 5.61 4.34 16.39
C ILE A 164 6.62 4.48 17.53
N ILE A 165 7.86 4.88 17.27
CA ILE A 165 8.89 4.98 18.31
C ILE A 165 8.44 5.85 19.50
N PRO A 166 7.91 7.06 19.33
CA PRO A 166 7.42 7.86 20.47
C PRO A 166 6.30 7.18 21.25
N GLY A 167 5.40 6.46 20.55
CA GLY A 167 4.31 5.71 21.19
C GLY A 167 4.82 4.54 22.04
N VAL A 168 5.73 3.74 21.51
CA VAL A 168 6.33 2.60 22.22
C VAL A 168 7.16 3.08 23.42
N VAL A 169 7.95 4.14 23.24
CA VAL A 169 8.74 4.74 24.32
C VAL A 169 7.81 5.29 25.43
N SER A 170 6.72 5.96 25.06
CA SER A 170 5.75 6.49 26.03
C SER A 170 5.07 5.37 26.83
N VAL A 171 4.66 4.28 26.19
CA VAL A 171 4.07 3.12 26.85
C VAL A 171 5.10 2.43 27.76
N GLY A 172 6.33 2.24 27.31
CA GLY A 172 7.40 1.66 28.09
C GLY A 172 7.75 2.49 29.35
N ALA A 173 7.88 3.80 29.18
CA ALA A 173 8.11 4.74 30.31
C ALA A 173 6.95 4.74 31.30
N GLY A 174 5.71 4.69 30.82
CA GLY A 174 4.52 4.61 31.67
C GLY A 174 4.45 3.33 32.48
N LEU A 175 4.79 2.18 31.88
CA LEU A 175 4.83 0.88 32.56
C LEU A 175 5.90 0.88 33.64
N LEU A 176 7.08 1.41 33.34
CA LEU A 176 8.19 1.53 34.30
C LEU A 176 7.80 2.42 35.50
N LEU A 177 7.09 3.53 35.27
CA LEU A 177 6.59 4.41 36.30
C LEU A 177 5.56 3.71 37.20
N ILE A 178 4.67 2.92 36.62
CA ILE A 178 3.68 2.12 37.38
C ILE A 178 4.40 1.08 38.25
N CYS A 179 5.40 0.39 37.72
CA CYS A 179 6.19 -0.59 38.49
C CYS A 179 6.92 0.08 39.67
N LEU A 180 7.51 1.27 39.45
CA LEU A 180 8.17 2.04 40.51
C LEU A 180 7.19 2.48 41.60
N LEU A 181 5.99 2.95 41.22
CA LEU A 181 4.94 3.34 42.16
C LEU A 181 4.44 2.15 42.99
N LEU A 182 4.24 1.01 42.35
CA LEU A 182 3.87 -0.23 43.06
C LEU A 182 4.95 -0.68 44.02
N PHE A 183 6.22 -0.65 43.59
CA PHE A 183 7.35 -0.98 44.46
C PHE A 183 7.46 -0.05 45.65
N PHE A 184 7.30 1.26 45.41
CA PHE A 184 7.31 2.28 46.47
C PHE A 184 6.16 2.05 47.45
N THR A 185 4.94 1.80 46.96
CA THR A 185 3.75 1.56 47.79
C THR A 185 3.91 0.29 48.62
N LEU A 186 4.39 -0.81 48.02
CA LEU A 186 4.66 -2.06 48.71
C LEU A 186 5.69 -1.90 49.82
N THR A 187 6.77 -1.15 49.57
CA THR A 187 7.86 -1.02 50.49
C THR A 187 7.53 -0.07 51.65
N ASN A 188 6.87 1.07 51.34
CA ASN A 188 6.66 2.13 52.35
C ASN A 188 5.30 2.04 53.09
N TYR A 189 4.30 1.38 52.50
CA TYR A 189 2.97 1.30 53.10
C TYR A 189 2.58 -0.14 53.43
N VAL A 190 2.71 -1.10 52.58
CA VAL A 190 2.21 -2.43 52.81
C VAL A 190 3.09 -3.20 53.81
N ARG A 191 4.42 -3.14 53.68
CA ARG A 191 5.33 -3.82 54.61
C ARG A 191 5.21 -3.32 56.06
N PRO A 192 5.16 -1.98 56.35
CA PRO A 192 4.93 -1.51 57.71
C PRO A 192 3.60 -1.93 58.28
N ILE A 193 2.50 -1.92 57.48
CA ILE A 193 1.17 -2.39 57.92
C ILE A 193 1.21 -3.87 58.30
N TYR A 194 1.84 -4.71 57.54
CA TYR A 194 2.02 -6.13 57.87
C TYR A 194 2.80 -6.32 59.18
N ARG A 195 3.89 -5.58 59.41
CA ARG A 195 4.64 -5.63 60.68
C ARG A 195 3.83 -5.16 61.86
N ILE A 196 3.00 -4.14 61.74
CA ILE A 196 2.11 -3.66 62.77
C ILE A 196 1.04 -4.73 63.08
N SER A 197 0.43 -5.35 62.07
CA SER A 197 -0.56 -6.42 62.21
C SER A 197 0.05 -7.63 62.92
N GLU A 198 1.25 -8.05 62.59
CA GLU A 198 1.97 -9.15 63.21
C GLU A 198 2.32 -8.84 64.65
N GLY A 199 2.73 -7.61 64.96
CA GLY A 199 2.95 -7.14 66.35
C GLY A 199 1.69 -7.12 67.19
N ILE A 200 0.54 -6.75 66.67
CA ILE A 200 -0.76 -6.79 67.36
C ILE A 200 -1.16 -8.23 67.64
N ASP A 201 -0.99 -9.16 66.72
CA ASP A 201 -1.31 -10.58 66.91
C ASP A 201 -0.39 -11.23 67.93
N GLN A 202 0.89 -10.89 67.97
CA GLN A 202 1.81 -11.33 69.02
C GLN A 202 1.42 -10.82 70.38
N TYR A 203 1.06 -9.53 70.48
CA TYR A 203 0.59 -8.94 71.74
C TYR A 203 -0.68 -9.59 72.21
N ARG A 204 -1.63 -9.87 71.35
CA ARG A 204 -2.90 -10.56 71.65
C ARG A 204 -2.69 -11.98 72.12
N GLN A 205 -1.74 -12.69 71.56
CA GLN A 205 -1.37 -14.03 72.01
C GLN A 205 -0.65 -14.01 73.38
N SER A 206 0.21 -13.04 73.61
CA SER A 206 0.90 -12.87 74.90
C SER A 206 -0.09 -12.44 76.02
N ALA A 207 -1.03 -11.54 75.74
CA ALA A 207 -2.07 -11.15 76.69
C ALA A 207 -2.99 -12.31 77.04
N ARG A 208 -3.29 -13.24 76.14
CA ARG A 208 -4.03 -14.44 76.46
C ARG A 208 -3.27 -15.41 77.34
N ARG A 209 -1.96 -15.47 77.23
CA ARG A 209 -1.11 -16.27 78.12
C ARG A 209 -1.08 -15.68 79.56
N TYR A 210 -1.12 -14.38 79.72
CA TYR A 210 -1.11 -13.71 81.05
C TYR A 210 -2.43 -13.85 81.78
N VAL A 211 -3.54 -13.93 81.10
CA VAL A 211 -4.88 -14.12 81.75
C VAL A 211 -5.07 -15.57 82.23
N TYR A 212 -4.30 -16.53 81.68
CA TYR A 212 -4.40 -17.94 82.12
C TYR A 212 -3.52 -18.31 83.31
N THR A 213 -2.61 -17.45 83.75
CA THR A 213 -1.77 -17.66 84.93
C THR A 213 -2.27 -16.94 86.20
N MET A 214 -3.39 -16.27 86.15
CA MET A 214 -4.00 -15.65 87.32
C MET A 214 -5.16 -16.44 87.97
N ASP A 215 -5.44 -17.64 87.47
CA ASP A 215 -6.51 -18.45 88.02
C ASP A 215 -5.98 -19.73 88.70
N GLY A 216 -5.04 -19.53 89.64
CA GLY A 216 -4.51 -20.65 90.39
C GLY A 216 -3.68 -20.16 91.54
N ASP A 217 -4.36 -19.83 92.63
CA ASP A 217 -4.01 -20.11 94.01
C ASP A 217 -4.80 -19.18 94.95
N ASP A 218 -5.89 -19.68 95.47
CA ASP A 218 -6.12 -19.82 96.95
C ASP A 218 -7.27 -20.72 97.25
#